data_ccce22e534800601f4a41c5b2015acdb
#
_entry.id   ccce22e534800601f4a41c5b2015acdb
#
_cell.length_a   1.000
_cell.length_b   1.000
_cell.length_c   1.000
_cell.angle_alpha   90.00
_cell.angle_beta   90.00
_cell.angle_gamma   90.00
#
_symmetry.space_group_name_H-M   'P 1'
#
loop_
_entity.id
_entity.type
_entity.pdbx_description
1 polymer ?
#
loop_
_entity_poly.entity_id
_entity_poly.type
_entity_poly.pdbx_seq_one_letter_code
_entity_poly.pdbx_strand_id
1 'polypeptide(L)'
;MSLTRLALKLAAPVPRVEAFNRYLFVGPHPDDIEIGAGATASRLIALGKQVTFLICTDGRYGDENTSLQGEKLIRTRREEARRSAEKLDVKDVRFLNLSDGGFYTTEVLTAGIARVIGETQPEVLLAPDPCVNSECHPDHLNVGQAVRCLACVAGNEGIMAGYGAQAVPIKALAYYMTARPNRYVSTRGHVERQLEAIFGCHLSQFPPDSAAARSIRLYLRLRSIDFGLRSLKGRAEGFRVLGPTQMHCLPEADRG
;
A
#
# COMPACT_ATOMS: atom_id res chain seq x y z
N MET A 1 24.53 -7.15 17.44
CA MET A 1 23.49 -7.93 16.73
C MET A 1 23.49 -9.32 17.35
N SER A 2 22.30 -9.87 17.78
CA SER A 2 22.28 -11.19 18.41
C SER A 2 22.61 -12.30 17.39
N LEU A 3 23.11 -13.44 17.86
CA LEU A 3 23.43 -14.61 17.04
C LEU A 3 22.19 -15.11 16.27
N THR A 4 21.03 -15.14 16.95
CA THR A 4 19.74 -15.51 16.34
C THR A 4 19.34 -14.60 15.20
N ARG A 5 19.59 -13.29 15.30
CA ARG A 5 19.34 -12.34 14.20
C ARG A 5 20.27 -12.56 13.01
N LEU A 6 21.52 -12.87 13.27
CA LEU A 6 22.48 -13.18 12.20
C LEU A 6 22.06 -14.46 11.47
N ALA A 7 21.75 -15.51 12.23
CA ALA A 7 21.26 -16.78 11.68
C ALA A 7 19.99 -16.58 10.85
N LEU A 8 19.02 -15.82 11.35
CA LEU A 8 17.77 -15.53 10.63
C LEU A 8 18.02 -14.76 9.32
N LYS A 9 18.93 -13.78 9.31
CA LYS A 9 19.30 -13.07 8.08
C LYS A 9 19.91 -13.96 7.00
N LEU A 10 20.63 -14.99 7.40
CA LEU A 10 21.26 -15.93 6.48
C LEU A 10 20.30 -17.02 6.01
N ALA A 11 19.53 -17.60 6.94
CA ALA A 11 18.63 -18.73 6.66
C ALA A 11 17.30 -18.31 6.02
N ALA A 12 16.79 -17.11 6.33
CA ALA A 12 15.53 -16.59 5.84
C ALA A 12 15.66 -15.10 5.49
N PRO A 13 16.38 -14.74 4.42
CA PRO A 13 16.57 -13.36 4.03
C PRO A 13 15.24 -12.73 3.65
N VAL A 14 15.03 -11.49 4.11
CA VAL A 14 13.85 -10.71 3.73
C VAL A 14 13.81 -10.54 2.21
N PRO A 15 12.67 -10.80 1.54
CA PRO A 15 12.57 -10.70 0.09
C PRO A 15 12.85 -9.28 -0.44
N ARG A 16 13.29 -9.19 -1.69
CA ARG A 16 13.32 -7.92 -2.43
C ARG A 16 11.96 -7.69 -3.04
N VAL A 17 11.40 -6.48 -2.86
CA VAL A 17 10.05 -6.15 -3.37
C VAL A 17 9.93 -6.42 -4.87
N GLU A 18 10.94 -6.06 -5.66
CA GLU A 18 10.93 -6.15 -7.13
C GLU A 18 11.12 -7.59 -7.67
N ALA A 19 11.28 -8.60 -6.80
CA ALA A 19 11.65 -9.98 -7.22
C ALA A 19 10.46 -10.81 -7.76
N PHE A 20 9.24 -10.31 -7.67
CA PHE A 20 8.01 -11.03 -7.99
C PHE A 20 7.35 -10.49 -9.26
N ASN A 21 6.18 -11.05 -9.63
CA ASN A 21 5.50 -10.68 -10.86
C ASN A 21 4.09 -10.08 -10.65
N ARG A 22 3.38 -10.48 -9.59
CA ARG A 22 1.99 -10.04 -9.32
C ARG A 22 1.91 -9.36 -7.96
N TYR A 23 1.38 -8.14 -7.97
CA TYR A 23 1.31 -7.26 -6.80
C TYR A 23 -0.10 -6.76 -6.59
N LEU A 24 -0.57 -6.82 -5.35
CA LEU A 24 -1.79 -6.17 -4.91
C LEU A 24 -1.43 -5.06 -3.92
N PHE A 25 -1.67 -3.82 -4.30
CA PHE A 25 -1.58 -2.65 -3.43
C PHE A 25 -2.95 -2.40 -2.84
N VAL A 26 -3.03 -2.38 -1.52
CA VAL A 26 -4.27 -2.16 -0.77
C VAL A 26 -4.19 -0.82 -0.08
N GLY A 27 -5.05 0.11 -0.45
CA GLY A 27 -5.16 1.44 0.13
C GLY A 27 -6.47 1.62 0.90
N PRO A 28 -6.44 2.28 2.06
CA PRO A 28 -7.64 2.68 2.77
C PRO A 28 -8.53 3.60 1.94
N HIS A 29 -7.99 4.70 1.44
CA HIS A 29 -8.72 5.74 0.72
C HIS A 29 -8.19 5.92 -0.72
N PRO A 30 -8.98 6.59 -1.59
CA PRO A 30 -8.49 7.06 -2.89
C PRO A 30 -7.38 8.12 -2.70
N ASP A 31 -6.14 7.80 -2.99
CA ASP A 31 -4.88 8.56 -2.90
C ASP A 31 -3.77 7.91 -2.07
N ASP A 32 -4.07 7.09 -1.06
CA ASP A 32 -3.10 6.53 -0.12
C ASP A 32 -2.03 5.65 -0.79
N ILE A 33 -2.41 4.88 -1.80
CA ILE A 33 -1.46 4.03 -2.53
C ILE A 33 -0.44 4.88 -3.25
N GLU A 34 -0.91 5.92 -3.91
CA GLU A 34 -0.07 6.85 -4.66
C GLU A 34 0.89 7.60 -3.73
N ILE A 35 0.41 8.09 -2.58
CA ILE A 35 1.21 8.77 -1.57
C ILE A 35 2.26 7.83 -0.98
N GLY A 36 1.86 6.61 -0.64
CA GLY A 36 2.71 5.65 0.06
C GLY A 36 3.71 4.92 -0.82
N ALA A 37 3.34 4.59 -2.07
CA ALA A 37 4.08 3.67 -2.92
C ALA A 37 3.86 3.87 -4.44
N GLY A 38 3.37 5.04 -4.87
CA GLY A 38 3.02 5.29 -6.27
C GLY A 38 4.22 5.22 -7.23
N ALA A 39 5.39 5.71 -6.82
CA ALA A 39 6.58 5.62 -7.66
C ALA A 39 7.06 4.16 -7.80
N THR A 40 6.92 3.33 -6.77
CA THR A 40 7.19 1.89 -6.85
C THR A 40 6.20 1.19 -7.78
N ALA A 41 4.90 1.50 -7.70
CA ALA A 41 3.89 0.94 -8.58
C ALA A 41 4.22 1.23 -10.06
N SER A 42 4.49 2.51 -10.40
CA SER A 42 4.91 2.91 -11.75
C SER A 42 6.19 2.18 -12.20
N ARG A 43 7.17 2.03 -11.31
CA ARG A 43 8.39 1.29 -11.63
C ARG A 43 8.12 -0.20 -11.89
N LEU A 44 7.29 -0.84 -11.08
CA LEU A 44 6.95 -2.25 -11.27
C LEU A 44 6.26 -2.49 -12.62
N ILE A 45 5.34 -1.61 -13.03
CA ILE A 45 4.73 -1.63 -14.36
C ILE A 45 5.80 -1.49 -15.46
N ALA A 46 6.72 -0.53 -15.31
CA ALA A 46 7.82 -0.35 -16.28
C ALA A 46 8.75 -1.57 -16.38
N LEU A 47 8.79 -2.41 -15.33
CA LEU A 47 9.50 -3.69 -15.33
C LEU A 47 8.65 -4.86 -15.88
N GLY A 48 7.47 -4.59 -16.45
CA GLY A 48 6.56 -5.61 -16.99
C GLY A 48 5.81 -6.41 -15.95
N LYS A 49 5.71 -5.91 -14.70
CA LYS A 49 4.99 -6.58 -13.62
C LYS A 49 3.49 -6.27 -13.66
N GLN A 50 2.70 -7.18 -13.11
CA GLN A 50 1.26 -7.00 -12.94
C GLN A 50 1.00 -6.31 -11.60
N VAL A 51 0.29 -5.19 -11.64
CA VAL A 51 -0.04 -4.38 -10.47
C VAL A 51 -1.55 -4.16 -10.45
N THR A 52 -2.18 -4.51 -9.34
CA THR A 52 -3.58 -4.20 -9.03
C THR A 52 -3.64 -3.25 -7.86
N PHE A 53 -4.48 -2.21 -7.96
CA PHE A 53 -4.85 -1.34 -6.85
C PHE A 53 -6.20 -1.78 -6.29
N LEU A 54 -6.29 -1.90 -4.97
CA LEU A 54 -7.53 -2.10 -4.22
C LEU A 54 -7.72 -0.94 -3.26
N ILE A 55 -8.79 -0.19 -3.43
CA ILE A 55 -9.20 0.90 -2.55
C ILE A 55 -10.37 0.41 -1.71
N CYS A 56 -10.21 0.45 -0.37
CA CYS A 56 -11.16 -0.19 0.55
C CYS A 56 -12.37 0.68 0.84
N THR A 57 -12.16 1.97 1.11
CA THR A 57 -13.26 2.89 1.46
C THR A 57 -13.60 3.85 0.32
N ASP A 58 -14.76 4.47 0.42
CA ASP A 58 -15.30 5.36 -0.61
C ASP A 58 -14.82 6.81 -0.47
N GLY A 59 -14.15 7.15 0.65
CA GLY A 59 -13.60 8.47 0.89
C GLY A 59 -14.63 9.59 1.08
N ARG A 60 -15.86 9.27 1.51
CA ARG A 60 -16.99 10.21 1.66
C ARG A 60 -16.75 11.33 2.66
N TYR A 61 -15.81 11.17 3.58
CA TYR A 61 -15.44 12.13 4.60
C TYR A 61 -14.10 12.82 4.32
N GLY A 62 -13.66 12.82 3.06
CA GLY A 62 -12.45 13.53 2.64
C GLY A 62 -12.47 15.03 2.96
N ASP A 63 -11.49 15.77 2.45
CA ASP A 63 -11.19 17.15 2.84
C ASP A 63 -12.44 18.03 3.05
N GLU A 64 -12.51 18.68 4.23
CA GLU A 64 -13.56 19.64 4.62
C GLU A 64 -13.62 20.87 3.72
N ASN A 65 -12.55 21.18 3.00
CA ASN A 65 -12.47 22.35 2.11
C ASN A 65 -13.16 22.13 0.75
N THR A 66 -13.63 20.91 0.46
CA THR A 66 -14.36 20.66 -0.78
C THR A 66 -15.83 21.04 -0.67
N SER A 67 -16.36 21.67 -1.72
CA SER A 67 -17.81 21.90 -1.85
C SER A 67 -18.59 20.63 -2.20
N LEU A 68 -17.88 19.51 -2.44
CA LEU A 68 -18.46 18.23 -2.78
C LEU A 68 -18.74 17.44 -1.49
N GLN A 69 -19.89 16.80 -1.41
CA GLN A 69 -20.29 15.98 -0.27
C GLN A 69 -21.08 14.75 -0.72
N GLY A 70 -21.10 13.73 0.15
CA GLY A 70 -21.90 12.51 -0.05
C GLY A 70 -21.57 11.80 -1.36
N GLU A 71 -22.59 11.35 -2.06
CA GLU A 71 -22.48 10.57 -3.30
C GLU A 71 -21.71 11.30 -4.42
N LYS A 72 -21.76 12.62 -4.46
CA LYS A 72 -21.03 13.39 -5.45
C LYS A 72 -19.53 13.33 -5.18
N LEU A 73 -19.11 13.43 -3.92
CA LEU A 73 -17.71 13.30 -3.51
C LEU A 73 -17.20 11.87 -3.77
N ILE A 74 -17.96 10.84 -3.37
CA ILE A 74 -17.63 9.43 -3.61
C ILE A 74 -17.35 9.18 -5.10
N ARG A 75 -18.23 9.62 -5.98
CA ARG A 75 -18.04 9.47 -7.44
C ARG A 75 -16.81 10.22 -7.94
N THR A 76 -16.62 11.45 -7.50
CA THR A 76 -15.46 12.27 -7.88
C THR A 76 -14.16 11.59 -7.45
N ARG A 77 -14.03 11.17 -6.19
CA ARG A 77 -12.81 10.52 -5.68
C ARG A 77 -12.52 9.19 -6.38
N ARG A 78 -13.55 8.43 -6.72
CA ARG A 78 -13.39 7.20 -7.50
C ARG A 78 -12.84 7.46 -8.91
N GLU A 79 -13.33 8.50 -9.58
CA GLU A 79 -12.84 8.91 -10.91
C GLU A 79 -11.41 9.46 -10.83
N GLU A 80 -11.11 10.23 -9.80
CA GLU A 80 -9.77 10.73 -9.52
C GLU A 80 -8.77 9.60 -9.31
N ALA A 81 -9.13 8.59 -8.51
CA ALA A 81 -8.30 7.41 -8.28
C ALA A 81 -8.04 6.60 -9.56
N ARG A 82 -9.03 6.46 -10.44
CA ARG A 82 -8.83 5.79 -11.75
C ARG A 82 -7.87 6.57 -12.64
N ARG A 83 -8.04 7.90 -12.73
CA ARG A 83 -7.12 8.75 -13.50
C ARG A 83 -5.72 8.76 -12.93
N SER A 84 -5.60 8.73 -11.60
CA SER A 84 -4.32 8.66 -10.90
C SER A 84 -3.60 7.34 -11.20
N ALA A 85 -4.31 6.21 -11.10
CA ALA A 85 -3.77 4.91 -11.45
C ALA A 85 -3.32 4.84 -12.93
N GLU A 86 -4.11 5.42 -13.85
CA GLU A 86 -3.77 5.52 -15.27
C GLU A 86 -2.47 6.31 -15.48
N LYS A 87 -2.24 7.39 -14.74
CA LYS A 87 -0.97 8.14 -14.75
C LYS A 87 0.23 7.29 -14.34
N LEU A 88 0.01 6.27 -13.52
CA LEU A 88 1.02 5.30 -13.11
C LEU A 88 1.09 4.06 -14.02
N ASP A 89 0.29 4.02 -15.11
CA ASP A 89 0.08 2.89 -16.03
C ASP A 89 -0.58 1.67 -15.36
N VAL A 90 -1.22 1.82 -14.20
CA VAL A 90 -1.97 0.76 -13.52
C VAL A 90 -3.38 0.67 -14.10
N LYS A 91 -3.72 -0.48 -14.69
CA LYS A 91 -5.00 -0.70 -15.39
C LYS A 91 -6.07 -1.38 -14.54
N ASP A 92 -5.68 -2.20 -13.56
CA ASP A 92 -6.60 -2.92 -12.67
C ASP A 92 -6.77 -2.15 -11.37
N VAL A 93 -7.90 -1.45 -11.24
CA VAL A 93 -8.27 -0.67 -10.04
C VAL A 93 -9.62 -1.15 -9.52
N ARG A 94 -9.62 -1.65 -8.30
CA ARG A 94 -10.77 -2.26 -7.63
C ARG A 94 -11.18 -1.45 -6.41
N PHE A 95 -12.47 -1.50 -6.06
CA PHE A 95 -13.06 -0.76 -4.95
C PHE A 95 -13.96 -1.67 -4.13
N LEU A 96 -13.78 -1.71 -2.79
CA LEU A 96 -14.73 -2.38 -1.90
C LEU A 96 -15.93 -1.50 -1.57
N ASN A 97 -15.78 -0.18 -1.71
CA ASN A 97 -16.82 0.80 -1.44
C ASN A 97 -17.37 0.76 -0.01
N LEU A 98 -16.52 0.44 0.95
CA LEU A 98 -16.89 0.54 2.35
C LEU A 98 -17.02 2.00 2.77
N SER A 99 -17.84 2.28 3.76
CA SER A 99 -17.95 3.64 4.28
C SER A 99 -16.65 4.04 4.96
N ASP A 100 -16.09 5.18 4.59
CA ASP A 100 -14.94 5.80 5.22
C ASP A 100 -15.17 6.06 6.73
N GLY A 101 -14.09 6.24 7.51
CA GLY A 101 -14.15 6.58 8.95
C GLY A 101 -14.36 5.38 9.87
N GLY A 102 -14.09 4.16 9.44
CA GLY A 102 -14.26 2.94 10.24
C GLY A 102 -15.71 2.47 10.34
N PHE A 103 -16.64 3.01 9.55
CA PHE A 103 -18.06 2.62 9.58
C PHE A 103 -18.32 1.33 8.80
N TYR A 104 -17.55 0.31 9.09
CA TYR A 104 -17.69 -1.08 8.59
C TYR A 104 -17.20 -2.06 9.66
N THR A 105 -17.52 -3.34 9.51
CA THR A 105 -16.96 -4.35 10.41
C THR A 105 -15.64 -4.91 9.85
N THR A 106 -14.77 -5.38 10.74
CA THR A 106 -13.50 -6.00 10.36
C THR A 106 -13.70 -7.22 9.48
N GLU A 107 -14.78 -7.98 9.72
CA GLU A 107 -15.14 -9.18 8.95
C GLU A 107 -15.46 -8.83 7.50
N VAL A 108 -16.26 -7.77 7.28
CA VAL A 108 -16.63 -7.31 5.92
C VAL A 108 -15.41 -6.82 5.17
N LEU A 109 -14.54 -6.04 5.81
CA LEU A 109 -13.28 -5.57 5.24
C LEU A 109 -12.38 -6.75 4.85
N THR A 110 -12.14 -7.67 5.82
CA THR A 110 -11.25 -8.82 5.63
C THR A 110 -11.76 -9.74 4.51
N ALA A 111 -13.06 -10.06 4.50
CA ALA A 111 -13.66 -10.87 3.45
C ALA A 111 -13.58 -10.19 2.07
N GLY A 112 -13.77 -8.86 2.00
CA GLY A 112 -13.62 -8.09 0.78
C GLY A 112 -12.19 -8.17 0.22
N ILE A 113 -11.19 -7.94 1.06
CA ILE A 113 -9.77 -8.04 0.66
C ILE A 113 -9.42 -9.48 0.27
N ALA A 114 -9.88 -10.50 1.03
CA ALA A 114 -9.62 -11.90 0.75
C ALA A 114 -10.13 -12.33 -0.64
N ARG A 115 -11.34 -11.90 -1.03
CA ARG A 115 -11.89 -12.18 -2.36
C ARG A 115 -11.01 -11.60 -3.47
N VAL A 116 -10.58 -10.35 -3.32
CA VAL A 116 -9.69 -9.72 -4.31
C VAL A 116 -8.33 -10.42 -4.36
N ILE A 117 -7.78 -10.87 -3.22
CA ILE A 117 -6.58 -11.72 -3.19
C ILE A 117 -6.82 -13.01 -3.98
N GLY A 118 -7.93 -13.70 -3.75
CA GLY A 118 -8.28 -14.94 -4.47
C GLY A 118 -8.46 -14.74 -5.97
N GLU A 119 -9.00 -13.61 -6.42
CA GLU A 119 -9.21 -13.27 -7.83
C GLU A 119 -7.93 -12.85 -8.55
N THR A 120 -7.08 -12.06 -7.89
CA THR A 120 -5.86 -11.49 -8.52
C THR A 120 -4.63 -12.35 -8.33
N GLN A 121 -4.68 -13.32 -7.43
CA GLN A 121 -3.60 -14.27 -7.15
C GLN A 121 -2.23 -13.59 -6.97
N PRO A 122 -2.08 -12.58 -6.10
CA PRO A 122 -0.86 -11.81 -5.96
C PRO A 122 0.23 -12.64 -5.25
N GLU A 123 1.48 -12.34 -5.58
CA GLU A 123 2.63 -12.88 -4.84
C GLU A 123 3.04 -11.94 -3.70
N VAL A 124 2.75 -10.64 -3.85
CA VAL A 124 3.09 -9.60 -2.87
C VAL A 124 1.85 -8.79 -2.55
N LEU A 125 1.62 -8.60 -1.25
CA LEU A 125 0.66 -7.62 -0.74
C LEU A 125 1.40 -6.37 -0.28
N LEU A 126 0.88 -5.20 -0.63
CA LEU A 126 1.35 -3.93 -0.09
C LEU A 126 0.19 -3.23 0.63
N ALA A 127 0.46 -2.66 1.81
CA ALA A 127 -0.55 -1.97 2.64
C ALA A 127 0.11 -0.91 3.53
N PRO A 128 -0.64 0.00 4.16
CA PRO A 128 -0.09 0.89 5.18
C PRO A 128 0.41 0.09 6.38
N ASP A 129 1.48 0.57 7.03
CA ASP A 129 2.07 -0.09 8.19
C ASP A 129 1.22 0.17 9.46
N PRO A 130 0.50 -0.83 10.01
CA PRO A 130 -0.35 -0.65 11.19
C PRO A 130 0.45 -0.52 12.49
N CYS A 131 1.78 -0.60 12.44
CA CYS A 131 2.66 -0.52 13.61
C CYS A 131 3.35 0.85 13.75
N VAL A 132 2.91 1.86 13.01
CA VAL A 132 3.41 3.23 13.15
C VAL A 132 2.68 3.93 14.29
N ASN A 133 3.39 4.28 15.36
CA ASN A 133 2.79 4.84 16.58
C ASN A 133 2.05 6.17 16.38
N SER A 134 2.39 6.94 15.34
CA SER A 134 1.72 8.20 15.00
C SER A 134 0.53 8.02 14.07
N GLU A 135 0.26 6.80 13.57
CA GLU A 135 -0.92 6.54 12.77
C GLU A 135 -2.13 6.38 13.68
N CYS A 136 -3.13 7.23 13.50
CA CYS A 136 -4.34 7.26 14.31
C CYS A 136 -5.61 7.06 13.48
N HIS A 137 -5.50 7.05 12.15
CA HIS A 137 -6.68 6.91 11.31
C HIS A 137 -7.21 5.46 11.35
N PRO A 138 -8.48 5.24 11.76
CA PRO A 138 -9.00 3.88 11.93
C PRO A 138 -8.93 3.04 10.65
N ASP A 139 -9.15 3.61 9.48
CA ASP A 139 -9.12 2.88 8.22
C ASP A 139 -7.71 2.42 7.87
N HIS A 140 -6.68 3.24 8.12
CA HIS A 140 -5.28 2.84 7.90
C HIS A 140 -4.89 1.67 8.80
N LEU A 141 -5.24 1.75 10.09
CA LEU A 141 -4.97 0.69 11.05
C LEU A 141 -5.71 -0.61 10.70
N ASN A 142 -7.01 -0.50 10.38
CA ASN A 142 -7.86 -1.65 10.07
C ASN A 142 -7.43 -2.34 8.76
N VAL A 143 -7.17 -1.59 7.71
CA VAL A 143 -6.70 -2.14 6.41
C VAL A 143 -5.32 -2.76 6.57
N GLY A 144 -4.37 -2.08 7.23
CA GLY A 144 -3.05 -2.61 7.49
C GLY A 144 -3.09 -3.91 8.29
N GLN A 145 -3.94 -3.99 9.32
CA GLN A 145 -4.11 -5.18 10.14
C GLN A 145 -4.82 -6.33 9.39
N ALA A 146 -5.85 -6.04 8.61
CA ALA A 146 -6.54 -7.06 7.80
C ALA A 146 -5.59 -7.69 6.77
N VAL A 147 -4.82 -6.87 6.06
CA VAL A 147 -3.80 -7.34 5.11
C VAL A 147 -2.72 -8.15 5.81
N ARG A 148 -2.29 -7.73 7.02
CA ARG A 148 -1.33 -8.47 7.83
C ARG A 148 -1.80 -9.90 8.13
N CYS A 149 -3.05 -10.03 8.58
CA CYS A 149 -3.62 -11.34 8.90
C CYS A 149 -3.75 -12.21 7.64
N LEU A 150 -4.30 -11.64 6.57
CA LEU A 150 -4.48 -12.35 5.30
C LEU A 150 -3.15 -12.78 4.68
N ALA A 151 -2.09 -11.97 4.75
CA ALA A 151 -0.78 -12.35 4.24
C ALA A 151 -0.25 -13.66 4.87
N CYS A 152 -0.57 -13.90 6.13
CA CYS A 152 -0.18 -15.13 6.84
C CYS A 152 -1.04 -16.35 6.46
N VAL A 153 -2.36 -16.14 6.23
CA VAL A 153 -3.31 -17.25 6.12
C VAL A 153 -3.82 -17.50 4.71
N ALA A 154 -3.54 -16.62 3.75
CA ALA A 154 -4.10 -16.70 2.40
C ALA A 154 -3.70 -17.98 1.62
N GLY A 155 -2.65 -18.68 2.04
CA GLY A 155 -2.30 -19.99 1.50
C GLY A 155 -3.13 -21.16 2.03
N ASN A 156 -4.00 -20.95 3.02
CA ASN A 156 -4.83 -21.99 3.61
C ASN A 156 -6.20 -22.04 2.93
N GLU A 157 -6.49 -23.16 2.23
CA GLU A 157 -7.73 -23.35 1.47
C GLU A 157 -9.00 -23.24 2.36
N GLY A 158 -8.99 -23.86 3.55
CA GLY A 158 -10.13 -23.85 4.44
C GLY A 158 -10.45 -22.46 4.98
N ILE A 159 -9.42 -21.67 5.32
CA ILE A 159 -9.61 -20.29 5.79
C ILE A 159 -10.12 -19.40 4.65
N MET A 160 -9.51 -19.49 3.47
CA MET A 160 -9.92 -18.66 2.33
C MET A 160 -11.31 -19.03 1.81
N ALA A 161 -11.67 -20.30 1.83
CA ALA A 161 -13.04 -20.75 1.53
C ALA A 161 -14.06 -20.13 2.51
N GLY A 162 -13.71 -19.98 3.79
CA GLY A 162 -14.54 -19.27 4.78
C GLY A 162 -14.83 -17.79 4.42
N TYR A 163 -13.94 -17.15 3.67
CA TYR A 163 -14.14 -15.80 3.12
C TYR A 163 -14.78 -15.80 1.71
N GLY A 164 -15.11 -16.98 1.15
CA GLY A 164 -15.58 -17.09 -0.23
C GLY A 164 -14.51 -16.78 -1.27
N ALA A 165 -13.24 -17.10 -0.97
CA ALA A 165 -12.09 -16.78 -1.79
C ALA A 165 -11.24 -18.02 -2.10
N GLN A 166 -10.47 -17.95 -3.19
CA GLN A 166 -9.46 -18.96 -3.52
C GLN A 166 -8.18 -18.72 -2.72
N ALA A 167 -7.52 -19.79 -2.30
CA ALA A 167 -6.25 -19.71 -1.62
C ALA A 167 -5.11 -19.33 -2.58
N VAL A 168 -4.17 -18.54 -2.05
CA VAL A 168 -2.93 -18.16 -2.74
C VAL A 168 -1.81 -17.93 -1.74
N PRO A 169 -0.66 -18.60 -1.85
CA PRO A 169 0.46 -18.38 -0.93
C PRO A 169 1.10 -17.01 -1.20
N ILE A 170 1.06 -16.14 -0.21
CA ILE A 170 1.72 -14.83 -0.27
C ILE A 170 3.22 -15.00 0.00
N LYS A 171 4.05 -14.51 -0.90
CA LYS A 171 5.52 -14.61 -0.83
C LYS A 171 6.18 -13.43 -0.12
N ALA A 172 5.51 -12.28 -0.07
CA ALA A 172 5.96 -11.12 0.67
C ALA A 172 4.80 -10.20 1.05
N LEU A 173 4.91 -9.63 2.24
CA LEU A 173 4.11 -8.49 2.69
C LEU A 173 5.02 -7.28 2.79
N ALA A 174 4.68 -6.17 2.15
CA ALA A 174 5.47 -4.95 2.13
C ALA A 174 4.62 -3.77 2.62
N TYR A 175 4.93 -3.25 3.79
CA TYR A 175 4.25 -2.07 4.30
C TYR A 175 4.88 -0.79 3.75
N TYR A 176 4.05 0.09 3.21
CA TYR A 176 4.39 1.47 2.91
C TYR A 176 4.05 2.41 4.09
N MET A 177 4.44 3.67 4.03
CA MET A 177 4.29 4.66 5.13
C MET A 177 4.84 4.13 6.47
N THR A 178 5.90 3.34 6.43
CA THR A 178 6.51 2.73 7.60
C THR A 178 7.56 3.64 8.25
N ALA A 179 7.68 3.55 9.58
CA ALA A 179 8.76 4.16 10.34
C ALA A 179 10.05 3.32 10.33
N ARG A 180 9.98 2.03 9.93
CA ARG A 180 11.09 1.07 10.03
C ARG A 180 11.35 0.35 8.70
N PRO A 181 11.71 1.05 7.63
CA PRO A 181 11.97 0.41 6.34
C PRO A 181 13.20 -0.50 6.42
N ASN A 182 13.08 -1.70 5.87
CA ASN A 182 14.16 -2.67 5.76
C ASN A 182 14.48 -3.03 4.30
N ARG A 183 13.69 -2.54 3.35
CA ARG A 183 13.89 -2.65 1.90
C ARG A 183 13.59 -1.31 1.24
N TYR A 184 14.33 -1.04 0.19
CA TYR A 184 14.20 0.19 -0.59
C TYR A 184 14.08 -0.16 -2.07
N VAL A 185 13.09 0.43 -2.74
CA VAL A 185 12.89 0.33 -4.18
C VAL A 185 13.35 1.64 -4.82
N SER A 186 14.18 1.56 -5.85
CA SER A 186 14.59 2.77 -6.59
C SER A 186 13.39 3.38 -7.29
N THR A 187 13.20 4.68 -7.13
CA THR A 187 12.12 5.44 -7.79
C THR A 187 12.66 6.43 -8.81
N ARG A 188 13.92 6.26 -9.22
CA ARG A 188 14.57 7.12 -10.21
C ARG A 188 13.77 7.11 -11.52
N GLY A 189 13.37 8.29 -11.98
CA GLY A 189 12.52 8.46 -13.17
C GLY A 189 11.00 8.28 -12.90
N HIS A 190 10.57 7.93 -11.69
CA HIS A 190 9.15 7.67 -11.36
C HIS A 190 8.55 8.64 -10.34
N VAL A 191 9.37 9.44 -9.63
CA VAL A 191 8.88 10.35 -8.57
C VAL A 191 7.98 11.44 -9.15
N GLU A 192 8.34 12.06 -10.29
CA GLU A 192 7.52 13.12 -10.86
C GLU A 192 6.18 12.57 -11.38
N ARG A 193 6.16 11.34 -11.90
CA ARG A 193 4.93 10.64 -12.28
C ARG A 193 4.02 10.38 -11.08
N GLN A 194 4.59 9.97 -9.92
CA GLN A 194 3.86 9.85 -8.67
C GLN A 194 3.25 11.19 -8.24
N LEU A 195 4.04 12.26 -8.25
CA LEU A 195 3.57 13.60 -7.87
C LEU A 195 2.46 14.10 -8.81
N GLU A 196 2.55 13.80 -10.10
CA GLU A 196 1.50 14.13 -11.08
C GLU A 196 0.23 13.31 -10.84
N ALA A 197 0.36 12.02 -10.52
CA ALA A 197 -0.76 11.16 -10.16
C ALA A 197 -1.51 11.69 -8.93
N ILE A 198 -0.81 12.13 -7.89
CA ILE A 198 -1.42 12.69 -6.68
C ILE A 198 -2.02 14.07 -6.97
N PHE A 199 -1.19 15.03 -7.33
CA PHE A 199 -1.57 16.47 -7.36
C PHE A 199 -2.20 16.93 -8.68
N GLY A 200 -2.16 16.12 -9.71
CA GLY A 200 -2.84 16.36 -10.97
C GLY A 200 -4.17 15.64 -11.11
N CYS A 201 -4.44 14.65 -10.25
CA CYS A 201 -5.65 13.83 -10.35
C CYS A 201 -6.57 13.95 -9.13
N HIS A 202 -6.04 13.94 -7.90
CA HIS A 202 -6.84 14.01 -6.66
C HIS A 202 -7.15 15.45 -6.26
N LEU A 203 -7.80 16.20 -7.15
CA LEU A 203 -8.05 17.63 -6.97
C LEU A 203 -9.08 17.94 -5.89
N SER A 204 -9.97 16.99 -5.58
CA SER A 204 -10.93 17.11 -4.47
C SER A 204 -10.24 17.09 -3.11
N GLN A 205 -9.06 16.46 -3.00
CA GLN A 205 -8.26 16.36 -1.78
C GLN A 205 -7.11 17.36 -1.76
N PHE A 206 -6.50 17.60 -2.91
CA PHE A 206 -5.35 18.47 -3.08
C PHE A 206 -5.65 19.55 -4.11
N PRO A 207 -6.50 20.53 -3.76
CA PRO A 207 -6.76 21.66 -4.65
C PRO A 207 -5.44 22.34 -5.06
N PRO A 208 -5.31 22.81 -6.30
CA PRO A 208 -4.14 23.57 -6.73
C PRO A 208 -3.82 24.68 -5.75
N ASP A 209 -2.54 24.85 -5.42
CA ASP A 209 -2.03 25.87 -4.51
C ASP A 209 -2.48 25.77 -3.03
N SER A 210 -3.13 24.68 -2.62
CA SER A 210 -3.41 24.44 -1.21
C SER A 210 -2.11 24.25 -0.40
N ALA A 211 -2.12 24.67 0.87
CA ALA A 211 -0.98 24.50 1.77
C ALA A 211 -0.65 23.01 1.97
N ALA A 212 -1.69 22.18 2.07
CA ALA A 212 -1.55 20.72 2.19
C ALA A 212 -0.83 20.12 0.98
N ALA A 213 -1.28 20.46 -0.25
CA ALA A 213 -0.65 19.97 -1.46
C ALA A 213 0.85 20.35 -1.55
N ARG A 214 1.19 21.60 -1.21
CA ARG A 214 2.60 22.05 -1.20
C ARG A 214 3.43 21.28 -0.16
N SER A 215 2.92 21.10 1.04
CA SER A 215 3.63 20.43 2.14
C SER A 215 3.86 18.95 1.84
N ILE A 216 2.84 18.24 1.37
CA ILE A 216 2.95 16.81 1.03
C ILE A 216 3.87 16.61 -0.18
N ARG A 217 3.79 17.47 -1.20
CA ARG A 217 4.70 17.44 -2.35
C ARG A 217 6.17 17.58 -1.93
N LEU A 218 6.45 18.54 -1.06
CA LEU A 218 7.81 18.75 -0.52
C LEU A 218 8.25 17.52 0.29
N TYR A 219 7.40 17.04 1.19
CA TYR A 219 7.66 15.86 2.00
C TYR A 219 8.02 14.63 1.16
N LEU A 220 7.23 14.31 0.14
CA LEU A 220 7.48 13.17 -0.74
C LEU A 220 8.81 13.29 -1.48
N ARG A 221 9.14 14.48 -1.97
CA ARG A 221 10.44 14.73 -2.61
C ARG A 221 11.60 14.52 -1.64
N LEU A 222 11.53 15.10 -0.44
CA LEU A 222 12.57 14.96 0.58
C LEU A 222 12.70 13.51 1.05
N ARG A 223 11.58 12.83 1.28
CA ARG A 223 11.58 11.42 1.67
C ARG A 223 12.22 10.53 0.60
N SER A 224 11.93 10.78 -0.68
CA SER A 224 12.54 10.01 -1.77
C SER A 224 14.06 10.20 -1.85
N ILE A 225 14.57 11.39 -1.53
CA ILE A 225 16.02 11.66 -1.45
C ILE A 225 16.63 10.97 -0.24
N ASP A 226 16.03 11.13 0.95
CA ASP A 226 16.51 10.51 2.18
C ASP A 226 16.64 8.98 2.04
N PHE A 227 15.60 8.32 1.54
CA PHE A 227 15.64 6.88 1.28
C PHE A 227 16.62 6.50 0.15
N GLY A 228 16.75 7.37 -0.84
CA GLY A 228 17.73 7.22 -1.91
C GLY A 228 19.17 7.24 -1.38
N LEU A 229 19.48 8.15 -0.49
CA LEU A 229 20.80 8.24 0.17
C LEU A 229 21.07 7.02 1.06
N ARG A 230 20.12 6.64 1.92
CA ARG A 230 20.23 5.46 2.80
C ARG A 230 20.46 4.16 2.03
N SER A 231 19.98 4.06 0.81
CA SER A 231 20.03 2.85 -0.01
C SER A 231 21.04 2.92 -1.17
N LEU A 232 21.72 4.04 -1.35
CA LEU A 232 22.62 4.33 -2.48
C LEU A 232 21.92 4.22 -3.85
N LYS A 233 20.62 4.54 -3.91
CA LYS A 233 19.80 4.43 -5.13
C LYS A 233 19.46 5.78 -5.77
N GLY A 234 19.96 6.87 -5.21
CA GLY A 234 19.67 8.23 -5.64
C GLY A 234 18.29 8.71 -5.16
N ARG A 235 17.21 8.05 -5.61
CA ARG A 235 15.85 8.23 -5.11
C ARG A 235 15.20 6.89 -4.85
N ALA A 236 14.46 6.76 -3.73
CA ALA A 236 13.83 5.50 -3.36
C ALA A 236 12.55 5.72 -2.54
N GLU A 237 11.71 4.71 -2.54
CA GLU A 237 10.67 4.47 -1.53
C GLU A 237 11.13 3.36 -0.59
N GLY A 238 10.76 3.46 0.69
CA GLY A 238 11.14 2.53 1.72
C GLY A 238 9.96 1.71 2.21
N PHE A 239 10.18 0.41 2.37
CA PHE A 239 9.18 -0.56 2.80
C PHE A 239 9.66 -1.38 3.98
N ARG A 240 8.75 -1.73 4.89
CA ARG A 240 8.95 -2.80 5.84
C ARG A 240 8.45 -4.09 5.21
N VAL A 241 9.36 -4.97 4.84
CA VAL A 241 9.04 -6.21 4.13
C VAL A 241 9.18 -7.40 5.07
N LEU A 242 8.19 -8.28 5.04
CA LEU A 242 8.17 -9.58 5.69
C LEU A 242 8.04 -10.68 4.62
N GLY A 243 8.89 -11.68 4.68
CA GLY A 243 8.71 -12.93 3.93
C GLY A 243 7.90 -13.95 4.72
N PRO A 244 7.62 -15.13 4.16
CA PRO A 244 6.82 -16.16 4.83
C PRO A 244 7.34 -16.52 6.23
N THR A 245 8.65 -16.66 6.40
CA THR A 245 9.26 -16.97 7.69
C THR A 245 9.07 -15.84 8.71
N GLN A 246 9.18 -14.57 8.29
CA GLN A 246 9.02 -13.41 9.18
C GLN A 246 7.56 -13.11 9.54
N MET A 247 6.60 -13.65 8.80
CA MET A 247 5.17 -13.50 9.11
C MET A 247 4.70 -14.39 10.26
N HIS A 248 5.55 -15.29 10.77
CA HIS A 248 5.30 -16.09 11.96
C HIS A 248 5.91 -15.44 13.21
N CYS A 249 5.71 -16.08 14.38
CA CYS A 249 6.15 -15.57 15.67
C CYS A 249 7.70 -15.61 15.81
N LEU A 250 8.37 -14.65 15.22
CA LEU A 250 9.82 -14.45 15.30
C LEU A 250 10.13 -13.04 15.83
N PRO A 251 10.27 -12.86 17.16
CA PRO A 251 10.54 -11.55 17.76
C PRO A 251 11.77 -10.84 17.19
N GLU A 252 12.76 -11.59 16.73
CA GLU A 252 13.97 -11.09 16.10
C GLU A 252 13.71 -10.42 14.74
N ALA A 253 12.64 -10.80 14.04
CA ALA A 253 12.24 -10.19 12.77
C ALA A 253 11.62 -8.79 12.95
N ASP A 254 11.09 -8.48 14.13
CA ASP A 254 10.43 -7.20 14.41
C ASP A 254 11.40 -6.04 14.63
N ARG A 255 12.62 -6.32 15.04
CA ARG A 255 13.66 -5.33 15.33
C ARG A 255 14.61 -5.17 14.13
N GLY A 256 14.14 -4.51 13.09
CA GLY A 256 14.93 -4.16 11.91
C GLY A 256 15.76 -2.89 12.10
#